data_21a14e0330d4675b84d35447cd2bd4ca
#
_entry.id   21a14e0330d4675b84d35447cd2bd4ca
#
_cell.length_a   1.000
_cell.length_b   1.000
_cell.length_c   1.000
_cell.angle_alpha   90.00
_cell.angle_beta   90.00
_cell.angle_gamma   90.00
#
_symmetry.space_group_name_H-M   'P 1'
#
loop_
_entity.id
_entity.type
_entity.pdbx_description
1 polymer ?
#
loop_
_entity_poly.entity_id
_entity_poly.type
_entity_poly.pdbx_seq_one_letter_code
_entity_poly.pdbx_strand_id
1 'polypeptide(L)'
;MEIGLNSDTGTVNWKYKNVLYSYVAEGIIFAAESNDIIYLEIYENKTFSYRFINLNGKDILWYDENGNLKLFDTDGNCIIKHRYNELKTVKVSKDNIYLMYKNKICVLSRKGDEISKISPPFGYVFYRFIDGETLSVVCQGNDNTADKYGRNDWKFQYDFLNNMWHGESFAY
;
A
#
# COMPACT_ATOMS: atom_id res chain seq x y z
N MET A 1 18.09 -0.71 3.99
CA MET A 1 18.33 -2.07 4.53
C MET A 1 18.43 -3.04 3.37
N GLU A 2 19.27 -4.08 3.46
CA GLU A 2 19.36 -5.10 2.41
C GLU A 2 18.36 -6.24 2.71
N ILE A 3 17.53 -6.58 1.71
CA ILE A 3 16.58 -7.69 1.79
C ILE A 3 17.04 -8.74 0.79
N GLY A 4 17.21 -9.97 1.26
CA GLY A 4 17.49 -11.14 0.43
C GLY A 4 16.20 -11.94 0.21
N LEU A 5 15.80 -12.13 -1.05
CA LEU A 5 14.70 -13.00 -1.43
C LEU A 5 15.26 -14.29 -2.07
N ASN A 6 14.82 -15.43 -1.56
CA ASN A 6 14.98 -16.72 -2.22
C ASN A 6 13.59 -17.23 -2.63
N SER A 7 13.25 -17.05 -3.90
CA SER A 7 11.95 -17.44 -4.44
C SER A 7 11.72 -18.95 -4.49
N ASP A 8 12.79 -19.74 -4.62
CA ASP A 8 12.68 -21.22 -4.67
C ASP A 8 12.21 -21.79 -3.33
N THR A 9 12.61 -21.17 -2.23
CA THR A 9 12.22 -21.58 -0.88
C THR A 9 11.10 -20.72 -0.28
N GLY A 10 10.67 -19.66 -0.98
CA GLY A 10 9.71 -18.69 -0.45
C GLY A 10 10.21 -17.97 0.81
N THR A 11 11.53 -17.69 0.87
CA THR A 11 12.15 -17.14 2.08
C THR A 11 12.65 -15.72 1.82
N VAL A 12 12.28 -14.81 2.70
CA VAL A 12 12.82 -13.43 2.75
C VAL A 12 13.63 -13.25 4.01
N ASN A 13 14.86 -12.77 3.88
CA ASN A 13 15.78 -12.53 4.98
C ASN A 13 16.18 -11.05 5.03
N TRP A 14 16.31 -10.49 6.22
CA TRP A 14 16.83 -9.14 6.45
C TRP A 14 17.53 -9.03 7.80
N LYS A 15 18.34 -8.00 7.95
CA LYS A 15 19.02 -7.70 9.21
C LYS A 15 18.49 -6.40 9.79
N TYR A 16 18.00 -6.44 11.03
CA TYR A 16 17.53 -5.28 11.76
C TYR A 16 18.11 -5.27 13.19
N LYS A 17 18.69 -4.16 13.62
CA LYS A 17 19.35 -4.02 14.95
C LYS A 17 20.33 -5.16 15.27
N ASN A 18 21.13 -5.58 14.28
CA ASN A 18 22.08 -6.70 14.34
C ASN A 18 21.45 -8.09 14.54
N VAL A 19 20.15 -8.23 14.46
CA VAL A 19 19.42 -9.51 14.48
C VAL A 19 19.06 -9.89 13.05
N LEU A 20 19.28 -11.15 12.68
CA LEU A 20 18.81 -11.71 11.42
C LEU A 20 17.37 -12.17 11.59
N TYR A 21 16.49 -11.69 10.73
CA TYR A 21 15.10 -12.10 10.65
C TYR A 21 14.86 -12.88 9.37
N SER A 22 13.89 -13.77 9.41
CA SER A 22 13.44 -14.54 8.26
C SER A 22 11.92 -14.60 8.25
N TYR A 23 11.33 -14.47 7.06
CA TYR A 23 9.91 -14.70 6.82
C TYR A 23 9.76 -15.74 5.73
N VAL A 24 8.89 -16.73 5.94
CA VAL A 24 8.69 -17.84 5.00
C VAL A 24 7.22 -17.89 4.61
N ALA A 25 6.96 -17.85 3.31
CA ALA A 25 5.65 -18.14 2.73
C ALA A 25 5.83 -18.71 1.32
N GLU A 26 5.00 -19.65 0.95
CA GLU A 26 4.99 -20.20 -0.40
C GLU A 26 4.61 -19.09 -1.41
N GLY A 27 5.23 -19.10 -2.58
CA GLY A 27 4.88 -18.23 -3.70
C GLY A 27 5.34 -16.78 -3.57
N ILE A 28 6.26 -16.42 -2.68
CA ILE A 28 6.81 -15.06 -2.64
C ILE A 28 7.57 -14.78 -3.95
N ILE A 29 7.12 -13.77 -4.68
CA ILE A 29 7.72 -13.35 -5.96
C ILE A 29 8.44 -12.01 -5.88
N PHE A 30 8.11 -11.18 -4.89
CA PHE A 30 8.74 -9.88 -4.68
C PHE A 30 8.80 -9.51 -3.21
N ALA A 31 9.88 -8.82 -2.81
CA ALA A 31 10.05 -8.26 -1.48
C ALA A 31 10.78 -6.92 -1.57
N ALA A 32 10.29 -5.91 -0.86
CA ALA A 32 10.92 -4.61 -0.75
C ALA A 32 10.74 -4.03 0.66
N GLU A 33 11.64 -3.15 1.07
CA GLU A 33 11.50 -2.37 2.30
C GLU A 33 11.26 -0.90 1.96
N SER A 34 10.31 -0.32 2.66
CA SER A 34 10.07 1.12 2.62
C SER A 34 9.50 1.58 3.98
N ASN A 35 10.10 2.63 4.55
CA ASN A 35 9.64 3.26 5.80
C ASN A 35 9.49 2.28 6.99
N ASP A 36 10.49 1.44 7.22
CA ASP A 36 10.51 0.42 8.28
C ASP A 36 9.43 -0.67 8.14
N ILE A 37 8.90 -0.85 6.95
CA ILE A 37 7.90 -1.86 6.61
C ILE A 37 8.43 -2.69 5.44
N ILE A 38 8.32 -4.00 5.56
CA ILE A 38 8.62 -4.92 4.47
C ILE A 38 7.32 -5.25 3.77
N TYR A 39 7.30 -5.03 2.47
CA TYR A 39 6.22 -5.37 1.56
C TYR A 39 6.55 -6.64 0.81
N LEU A 40 5.61 -7.56 0.72
CA LEU A 40 5.73 -8.83 0.00
C LEU A 40 4.61 -8.97 -1.00
N GLU A 41 4.93 -9.41 -2.22
CA GLU A 41 3.97 -9.93 -3.18
C GLU A 41 4.06 -11.45 -3.22
N ILE A 42 2.93 -12.10 -3.14
CA ILE A 42 2.80 -13.56 -3.09
C ILE A 42 1.84 -13.99 -4.19
N TYR A 43 2.28 -14.91 -5.04
CA TYR A 43 1.45 -15.52 -6.06
C TYR A 43 1.29 -17.01 -5.76
N GLU A 44 0.10 -17.37 -5.32
CA GLU A 44 -0.23 -18.73 -4.92
C GLU A 44 -1.65 -19.08 -5.39
N ASN A 45 -1.84 -20.31 -5.88
CA ASN A 45 -3.13 -20.82 -6.36
C ASN A 45 -3.81 -19.89 -7.38
N LYS A 46 -3.02 -19.29 -8.30
CA LYS A 46 -3.48 -18.32 -9.33
C LYS A 46 -4.08 -17.04 -8.76
N THR A 47 -3.72 -16.67 -7.54
CA THR A 47 -4.21 -15.48 -6.84
C THR A 47 -3.03 -14.67 -6.33
N PHE A 48 -3.08 -13.35 -6.53
CA PHE A 48 -2.14 -12.44 -5.89
C PHE A 48 -2.61 -12.09 -4.49
N SER A 49 -1.68 -12.13 -3.55
CA SER A 49 -1.86 -11.53 -2.23
C SER A 49 -0.64 -10.72 -1.83
N TYR A 50 -0.84 -9.82 -0.89
CA TYR A 50 0.13 -8.83 -0.49
C TYR A 50 0.23 -8.80 1.02
N ARG A 51 1.45 -8.70 1.54
CA ARG A 51 1.70 -8.60 2.98
C ARG A 51 2.57 -7.41 3.30
N PHE A 52 2.24 -6.78 4.41
CA PHE A 52 3.07 -5.79 5.06
C PHE A 52 3.48 -6.35 6.42
N ILE A 53 4.78 -6.44 6.66
CA ILE A 53 5.34 -6.95 7.91
C ILE A 53 6.28 -5.89 8.50
N ASN A 54 6.37 -5.84 9.82
CA ASN A 54 7.32 -4.95 10.48
C ASN A 54 8.73 -5.55 10.47
N LEU A 55 9.72 -4.74 10.84
CA LEU A 55 11.13 -5.18 10.85
C LEU A 55 11.44 -6.30 11.86
N ASN A 56 10.51 -6.60 12.79
CA ASN A 56 10.61 -7.74 13.72
C ASN A 56 9.91 -9.01 13.18
N GLY A 57 9.47 -9.01 11.92
CA GLY A 57 8.88 -10.17 11.25
C GLY A 57 7.41 -10.44 11.56
N LYS A 58 6.71 -9.51 12.20
CA LYS A 58 5.27 -9.67 12.50
C LYS A 58 4.41 -9.05 11.39
N ASP A 59 3.34 -9.74 11.02
CA ASP A 59 2.34 -9.21 10.09
C ASP A 59 1.73 -7.91 10.65
N ILE A 60 1.57 -6.93 9.76
CA ILE A 60 0.83 -5.70 9.98
C ILE A 60 -0.52 -5.79 9.26
N LEU A 61 -0.47 -6.18 7.99
CA LEU A 61 -1.63 -6.24 7.11
C LEU A 61 -1.40 -7.29 6.02
N TRP A 62 -2.46 -7.99 5.68
CA TRP A 62 -2.56 -8.86 4.51
C TRP A 62 -3.80 -8.48 3.71
N TYR A 63 -3.70 -8.47 2.39
CA TYR A 63 -4.86 -8.39 1.50
C TYR A 63 -4.62 -9.18 0.22
N ASP A 64 -5.71 -9.49 -0.51
CA ASP A 64 -5.67 -10.19 -1.79
C ASP A 64 -6.39 -9.39 -2.90
N GLU A 65 -6.23 -9.84 -4.14
CA GLU A 65 -6.89 -9.24 -5.31
C GLU A 65 -8.42 -9.35 -5.29
N ASN A 66 -8.99 -10.21 -4.45
CA ASN A 66 -10.42 -10.34 -4.23
C ASN A 66 -10.96 -9.32 -3.21
N GLY A 67 -10.08 -8.48 -2.66
CA GLY A 67 -10.41 -7.45 -1.68
C GLY A 67 -10.56 -7.94 -0.26
N ASN A 68 -10.21 -9.20 0.04
CA ASN A 68 -10.13 -9.65 1.42
C ASN A 68 -8.96 -8.96 2.10
N LEU A 69 -9.17 -8.48 3.32
CA LEU A 69 -8.18 -7.77 4.10
C LEU A 69 -8.16 -8.27 5.54
N LYS A 70 -6.97 -8.43 6.09
CA LYS A 70 -6.73 -8.70 7.52
C LYS A 70 -5.76 -7.67 8.07
N LEU A 71 -6.07 -7.10 9.22
CA LEU A 71 -5.21 -6.22 9.98
C LEU A 71 -4.80 -6.92 11.29
N PHE A 72 -3.55 -6.75 11.70
CA PHE A 72 -2.98 -7.39 12.87
C PHE A 72 -2.48 -6.35 13.88
N ASP A 73 -2.61 -6.66 15.16
CA ASP A 73 -2.02 -5.86 16.25
C ASP A 73 -0.51 -6.13 16.40
N THR A 74 0.12 -5.46 17.35
CA THR A 74 1.55 -5.62 17.65
C THR A 74 1.93 -7.01 18.15
N ASP A 75 0.95 -7.78 18.66
CA ASP A 75 1.15 -9.13 19.16
C ASP A 75 0.97 -10.19 18.08
N GLY A 76 0.43 -9.78 16.90
CA GLY A 76 0.17 -10.63 15.75
C GLY A 76 -1.25 -11.22 15.75
N ASN A 77 -2.16 -10.74 16.60
CA ASN A 77 -3.55 -11.14 16.57
C ASN A 77 -4.30 -10.41 15.46
N CYS A 78 -5.13 -11.13 14.69
CA CYS A 78 -5.98 -10.51 13.69
C CYS A 78 -7.10 -9.72 14.37
N ILE A 79 -7.05 -8.39 14.26
CA ILE A 79 -8.02 -7.46 14.87
C ILE A 79 -9.13 -7.05 13.90
N ILE A 80 -8.89 -7.10 12.60
CA ILE A 80 -9.89 -6.85 11.56
C ILE A 80 -9.79 -7.92 10.48
N LYS A 81 -10.95 -8.42 10.07
CA LYS A 81 -11.12 -9.25 8.88
C LYS A 81 -12.32 -8.70 8.10
N HIS A 82 -12.06 -8.11 6.95
CA HIS A 82 -13.09 -7.46 6.13
C HIS A 82 -12.84 -7.69 4.65
N ARG A 83 -13.90 -7.60 3.84
CA ARG A 83 -13.81 -7.63 2.38
C ARG A 83 -14.23 -6.28 1.81
N TYR A 84 -13.29 -5.61 1.15
CA TYR A 84 -13.51 -4.35 0.44
C TYR A 84 -13.76 -4.64 -1.04
N ASN A 85 -14.98 -4.43 -1.51
CA ASN A 85 -15.29 -4.55 -2.93
C ASN A 85 -14.50 -3.49 -3.71
N GLU A 86 -13.87 -3.90 -4.84
CA GLU A 86 -13.05 -3.02 -5.68
C GLU A 86 -11.83 -2.42 -4.95
N LEU A 87 -11.24 -3.16 -3.99
CA LEU A 87 -9.96 -2.79 -3.42
C LEU A 87 -8.88 -2.85 -4.51
N LYS A 88 -8.26 -1.71 -4.79
CA LYS A 88 -7.21 -1.63 -5.82
C LYS A 88 -5.83 -1.86 -5.23
N THR A 89 -5.52 -1.15 -4.16
CA THR A 89 -4.21 -1.21 -3.52
C THR A 89 -4.27 -0.65 -2.10
N VAL A 90 -3.24 -0.98 -1.32
CA VAL A 90 -3.08 -0.53 0.06
C VAL A 90 -1.71 0.10 0.22
N LYS A 91 -1.63 1.19 0.98
CA LYS A 91 -0.37 1.77 1.45
C LYS A 91 -0.37 1.73 2.98
N VAL A 92 0.70 1.22 3.56
CA VAL A 92 0.90 1.22 5.01
C VAL A 92 1.99 2.23 5.34
N SER A 93 1.70 3.17 6.24
CA SER A 93 2.67 4.11 6.79
C SER A 93 2.88 3.86 8.28
N LYS A 94 3.75 4.64 8.90
CA LYS A 94 4.03 4.53 10.34
C LYS A 94 2.75 4.65 11.18
N ASP A 95 1.88 5.60 10.87
CA ASP A 95 0.73 5.96 11.70
C ASP A 95 -0.60 5.49 11.11
N ASN A 96 -0.70 5.38 9.79
CA ASN A 96 -1.94 5.14 9.08
C ASN A 96 -1.85 4.02 8.05
N ILE A 97 -3.02 3.52 7.68
CA ILE A 97 -3.23 2.58 6.58
C ILE A 97 -4.18 3.28 5.60
N TYR A 98 -3.82 3.27 4.33
CA TYR A 98 -4.59 3.89 3.24
C TYR A 98 -5.12 2.80 2.33
N LEU A 99 -6.43 2.69 2.20
CA LEU A 99 -7.10 1.72 1.34
C LEU A 99 -7.68 2.46 0.13
N MET A 100 -7.22 2.14 -1.06
CA MET A 100 -7.76 2.70 -2.30
C MET A 100 -8.83 1.77 -2.86
N TYR A 101 -10.11 2.16 -2.75
CA TYR A 101 -11.23 1.38 -3.26
C TYR A 101 -12.40 2.30 -3.71
N LYS A 102 -13.19 1.86 -4.69
CA LYS A 102 -14.35 2.62 -5.21
C LYS A 102 -14.03 4.10 -5.49
N ASN A 103 -12.88 4.36 -6.07
CA ASN A 103 -12.37 5.71 -6.35
C ASN A 103 -12.34 6.63 -5.11
N LYS A 104 -12.05 6.07 -3.94
CA LYS A 104 -11.82 6.78 -2.68
C LYS A 104 -10.60 6.20 -1.97
N ILE A 105 -9.99 6.99 -1.11
CA ILE A 105 -9.00 6.53 -0.15
C ILE A 105 -9.64 6.57 1.23
N CYS A 106 -9.80 5.40 1.86
CA CYS A 106 -10.15 5.29 3.27
C CYS A 106 -8.85 5.31 4.09
N VAL A 107 -8.79 6.20 5.05
CA VAL A 107 -7.67 6.33 5.99
C VAL A 107 -8.06 5.63 7.28
N LEU A 108 -7.30 4.61 7.66
CA LEU A 108 -7.48 3.89 8.91
C LEU A 108 -6.31 4.19 9.86
N SER A 109 -6.59 4.19 11.16
CA SER A 109 -5.54 4.10 12.17
C SER A 109 -4.85 2.73 12.13
N ARG A 110 -3.71 2.59 12.79
CA ARG A 110 -3.04 1.28 12.95
C ARG A 110 -3.85 0.28 13.79
N LYS A 111 -4.89 0.74 14.47
CA LYS A 111 -5.85 -0.09 15.20
C LYS A 111 -7.07 -0.46 14.36
N GLY A 112 -7.17 0.11 13.15
CA GLY A 112 -8.23 -0.16 12.20
C GLY A 112 -9.46 0.76 12.30
N ASP A 113 -9.41 1.81 13.13
CA ASP A 113 -10.47 2.81 13.19
C ASP A 113 -10.45 3.66 11.92
N GLU A 114 -11.61 3.88 11.32
CA GLU A 114 -11.73 4.79 10.18
C GLU A 114 -11.56 6.24 10.64
N ILE A 115 -10.52 6.92 10.11
CA ILE A 115 -10.21 8.31 10.42
C ILE A 115 -10.92 9.26 9.43
N SER A 116 -10.81 8.96 8.12
CA SER A 116 -11.38 9.80 7.07
C SER A 116 -11.54 9.04 5.76
N LYS A 117 -12.31 9.66 4.85
CA LYS A 117 -12.41 9.25 3.43
C LYS A 117 -12.04 10.42 2.54
N ILE A 118 -11.10 10.19 1.63
CA ILE A 118 -10.58 11.20 0.73
C ILE A 118 -11.06 10.88 -0.69
N SER A 119 -11.63 11.87 -1.35
CA SER A 119 -11.99 11.80 -2.78
C SER A 119 -10.81 12.23 -3.64
N PRO A 120 -10.71 11.78 -4.92
CA PRO A 120 -9.65 12.26 -5.81
C PRO A 120 -9.83 13.75 -6.13
N PRO A 121 -8.80 14.41 -6.69
CA PRO A 121 -8.93 15.74 -7.25
C PRO A 121 -10.06 15.78 -8.29
N PHE A 122 -10.70 16.93 -8.43
CA PHE A 122 -11.80 17.09 -9.39
C PHE A 122 -11.34 16.77 -10.83
N GLY A 123 -12.10 15.94 -11.51
CA GLY A 123 -11.79 15.50 -12.90
C GLY A 123 -10.81 14.32 -13.00
N TYR A 124 -10.41 13.72 -11.87
CA TYR A 124 -9.45 12.63 -11.82
C TYR A 124 -10.03 11.37 -11.14
N VAL A 125 -9.40 10.24 -11.43
CA VAL A 125 -9.61 8.97 -10.71
C VAL A 125 -8.29 8.50 -10.13
N PHE A 126 -8.31 7.85 -8.96
CA PHE A 126 -7.13 7.28 -8.36
C PHE A 126 -6.61 6.09 -9.17
N TYR A 127 -5.31 6.08 -9.42
CA TYR A 127 -4.63 5.00 -10.12
C TYR A 127 -3.77 4.16 -9.18
N ARG A 128 -2.77 4.76 -8.50
CA ARG A 128 -1.89 4.07 -7.56
C ARG A 128 -1.33 5.02 -6.51
N PHE A 129 -0.85 4.46 -5.40
CA PHE A 129 -0.01 5.19 -4.45
C PHE A 129 1.40 5.41 -4.98
N ILE A 130 2.05 6.45 -4.47
CA ILE A 130 3.48 6.70 -4.62
C ILE A 130 4.15 6.36 -3.28
N ASP A 131 5.32 5.72 -3.33
CA ASP A 131 6.11 5.44 -2.14
C ASP A 131 6.60 6.73 -1.49
N GLY A 132 6.88 6.65 -0.19
CA GLY A 132 7.31 7.79 0.61
C GLY A 132 6.46 8.00 1.85
N GLU A 133 6.85 8.93 2.71
CA GLU A 133 6.19 9.21 3.99
C GLU A 133 4.84 9.92 3.84
N THR A 134 4.72 10.76 2.81
CA THR A 134 3.49 11.53 2.55
C THR A 134 2.45 10.70 1.80
N LEU A 135 1.17 11.11 1.90
CA LEU A 135 0.13 10.56 1.07
C LEU A 135 0.21 11.19 -0.33
N SER A 136 0.92 10.50 -1.22
CA SER A 136 1.07 10.89 -2.62
C SER A 136 0.50 9.81 -3.52
N VAL A 137 -0.13 10.23 -4.62
CA VAL A 137 -0.84 9.34 -5.55
C VAL A 137 -0.57 9.73 -7.00
N VAL A 138 -0.70 8.77 -7.89
CA VAL A 138 -0.96 9.02 -9.30
C VAL A 138 -2.45 8.98 -9.51
N CYS A 139 -2.98 10.01 -10.15
CA CYS A 139 -4.35 10.07 -10.61
C CYS A 139 -4.39 10.16 -12.13
N GLN A 140 -5.35 9.47 -12.73
CA GLN A 140 -5.63 9.53 -14.13
C GLN A 140 -6.76 10.52 -14.39
N GLY A 141 -6.52 11.48 -15.26
CA GLY A 141 -7.52 12.43 -15.70
C GLY A 141 -8.31 11.95 -16.93
N ASN A 142 -9.05 12.84 -17.52
CA ASN A 142 -9.78 12.63 -18.77
C ASN A 142 -9.25 13.60 -19.85
N ASP A 143 -9.89 13.62 -21.01
CA ASP A 143 -9.48 14.47 -22.14
C ASP A 143 -9.43 15.96 -21.78
N ASN A 144 -10.24 16.43 -20.83
CA ASN A 144 -10.24 17.83 -20.38
C ASN A 144 -9.08 18.18 -19.44
N THR A 145 -8.42 17.18 -18.86
CA THR A 145 -7.27 17.33 -17.96
C THR A 145 -5.95 16.97 -18.63
N ALA A 146 -6.02 16.45 -19.88
CA ALA A 146 -4.84 16.09 -20.64
C ALA A 146 -4.06 17.36 -21.07
N ASP A 147 -2.73 17.22 -21.14
CA ASP A 147 -1.88 18.24 -21.73
C ASP A 147 -1.96 18.22 -23.27
N LYS A 148 -1.22 19.12 -23.92
CA LYS A 148 -1.14 19.21 -25.38
C LYS A 148 -0.59 17.96 -26.08
N TYR A 149 -0.02 17.02 -25.33
CA TYR A 149 0.50 15.73 -25.82
C TYR A 149 -0.42 14.56 -25.48
N GLY A 150 -1.60 14.83 -24.91
CA GLY A 150 -2.56 13.79 -24.51
C GLY A 150 -2.21 13.08 -23.19
N ARG A 151 -1.22 13.59 -22.42
CA ARG A 151 -0.84 12.99 -21.15
C ARG A 151 -1.81 13.46 -20.06
N ASN A 152 -2.36 12.53 -19.30
CA ASN A 152 -3.39 12.82 -18.30
C ASN A 152 -3.13 12.12 -16.95
N ASP A 153 -1.98 11.48 -16.77
CA ASP A 153 -1.55 10.90 -15.50
C ASP A 153 -0.73 11.93 -14.71
N TRP A 154 -1.25 12.32 -13.55
CA TRP A 154 -0.66 13.35 -12.71
C TRP A 154 -0.34 12.83 -11.32
N LYS A 155 0.75 13.33 -10.75
CA LYS A 155 1.11 13.15 -9.34
C LYS A 155 0.44 14.22 -8.50
N PHE A 156 -0.16 13.79 -7.39
CA PHE A 156 -0.76 14.65 -6.39
C PHE A 156 -0.27 14.26 -4.99
N GLN A 157 -0.07 15.27 -4.14
CA GLN A 157 0.19 15.09 -2.72
C GLN A 157 -1.00 15.64 -1.93
N TYR A 158 -1.42 14.92 -0.89
CA TYR A 158 -2.52 15.34 -0.02
C TYR A 158 -2.00 16.11 1.19
N ASP A 159 -2.57 17.31 1.38
CA ASP A 159 -2.36 18.15 2.56
C ASP A 159 -3.48 17.88 3.57
N PHE A 160 -3.14 17.18 4.65
CA PHE A 160 -4.09 16.86 5.71
C PHE A 160 -4.52 18.08 6.54
N LEU A 161 -3.73 19.14 6.59
CA LEU A 161 -4.07 20.36 7.34
C LEU A 161 -5.17 21.15 6.64
N ASN A 162 -5.07 21.26 5.33
CA ASN A 162 -5.98 22.01 4.50
C ASN A 162 -7.05 21.14 3.81
N ASN A 163 -6.97 19.82 3.98
CA ASN A 163 -7.84 18.83 3.32
C ASN A 163 -7.91 19.00 1.80
N MET A 164 -6.77 19.21 1.15
CA MET A 164 -6.70 19.45 -0.29
C MET A 164 -5.57 18.72 -0.98
N TRP A 165 -5.73 18.49 -2.28
CA TRP A 165 -4.71 17.93 -3.16
C TRP A 165 -3.87 19.05 -3.77
N HIS A 166 -2.56 18.88 -3.79
CA HIS A 166 -1.61 19.69 -4.54
C HIS A 166 -1.10 18.88 -5.72
N GLY A 167 -1.29 19.39 -6.94
CA GLY A 167 -0.72 18.82 -8.15
C GLY A 167 0.79 19.10 -8.20
N GLU A 168 1.60 18.07 -8.47
CA GLU A 168 3.05 18.21 -8.51
C GLU A 168 3.59 18.21 -9.95
N SER A 169 3.38 17.11 -10.67
CA SER A 169 3.94 16.90 -12.02
C SER A 169 3.21 15.79 -12.74
N PHE A 170 3.50 15.62 -14.04
CA PHE A 170 3.12 14.41 -14.75
C PHE A 170 3.77 13.17 -14.14
N ALA A 171 3.03 12.08 -14.10
CA ALA A 171 3.52 10.77 -13.70
C ALA A 171 4.06 10.04 -14.95
N TYR A 172 5.37 9.79 -14.95
CA TYR A 172 6.04 9.00 -16.00
C TYR A 172 6.46 7.67 -15.42
#